data_958ba24884f3fbc8bc723d7f4279c42a
#
_entry.id   958ba24884f3fbc8bc723d7f4279c42a
#
_cell.length_a   1.000
_cell.length_b   1.000
_cell.length_c   1.000
_cell.angle_alpha   90.00
_cell.angle_beta   90.00
_cell.angle_gamma   90.00
#
_symmetry.space_group_name_H-M   'P 1'
#
loop_
_entity.id
_entity.type
_entity.pdbx_description
1 polymer ?
#
loop_
_entity_poly.entity_id
_entity_poly.type
_entity_poly.pdbx_seq_one_letter_code
_entity_poly.pdbx_strand_id
1 'polypeptide(L)'
;PELSQHTAADVAATFSGLLQQHGITVEAEPAAHAAPQGANPIASVSSATLSEILAFMLRHSDNTLAEEFGRLTALARSENNSPEGATKAVRTVLGNLKIDINGLTMADCSGLSPGSQLTVRTLAAVQQRNLTVGDGAPAAEGLSVAGLVGSARKRYTSDDVAGLLRVKTGSLDT
;
A
#
# COMPACT_ATOMS: atom_id res chain seq x y z
N PRO A 1 8.97 -0.24 -15.73
CA PRO A 1 9.21 1.20 -15.70
C PRO A 1 10.00 1.55 -14.47
N GLU A 2 11.00 2.39 -14.64
CA GLU A 2 11.83 2.89 -13.56
C GLU A 2 10.99 3.86 -12.71
N LEU A 3 11.09 3.77 -11.38
CA LEU A 3 10.40 4.69 -10.49
C LEU A 3 11.08 6.06 -10.54
N SER A 4 10.28 7.13 -10.58
CA SER A 4 10.80 8.50 -10.55
C SER A 4 11.57 8.76 -9.26
N GLN A 5 12.75 9.37 -9.40
CA GLN A 5 13.56 9.87 -8.29
C GLN A 5 13.18 11.31 -7.89
N HIS A 6 12.33 11.96 -8.69
CA HIS A 6 11.89 13.35 -8.53
C HIS A 6 10.36 13.47 -8.64
N THR A 7 9.63 12.59 -7.97
CA THR A 7 8.18 12.39 -8.12
C THR A 7 7.38 13.69 -8.07
N ALA A 8 7.69 14.59 -7.14
CA ALA A 8 6.95 15.86 -7.02
C ALA A 8 7.14 16.75 -8.25
N ALA A 9 8.36 16.84 -8.79
CA ALA A 9 8.66 17.63 -9.98
C ALA A 9 8.00 17.01 -11.23
N ASP A 10 8.05 15.68 -11.37
CA ASP A 10 7.45 14.97 -12.50
C ASP A 10 5.91 15.09 -12.49
N VAL A 11 5.28 15.02 -11.32
CA VAL A 11 3.85 15.25 -11.17
C VAL A 11 3.50 16.69 -11.55
N ALA A 12 4.27 17.67 -11.09
CA ALA A 12 4.04 19.08 -11.42
C ALA A 12 4.22 19.36 -12.91
N ALA A 13 5.25 18.80 -13.53
CA ALA A 13 5.49 18.92 -14.98
C ALA A 13 4.36 18.26 -15.80
N THR A 14 3.92 17.06 -15.39
CA THR A 14 2.79 16.37 -16.01
C THR A 14 1.51 17.20 -15.90
N PHE A 15 1.24 17.76 -14.72
CA PHE A 15 0.08 18.60 -14.49
C PHE A 15 0.12 19.88 -15.35
N SER A 16 1.27 20.54 -15.43
CA SER A 16 1.46 21.69 -16.31
C SER A 16 1.15 21.36 -17.78
N GLY A 17 1.64 20.21 -18.25
CA GLY A 17 1.35 19.75 -19.61
C GLY A 17 -0.13 19.48 -19.85
N LEU A 18 -0.85 18.92 -18.88
CA LEU A 18 -2.30 18.70 -18.94
C LEU A 18 -3.07 20.03 -18.97
N LEU A 19 -2.67 21.01 -18.16
CA LEU A 19 -3.27 22.35 -18.18
C LEU A 19 -3.13 23.01 -19.56
N GLN A 20 -1.94 22.94 -20.16
CA GLN A 20 -1.68 23.47 -21.50
C GLN A 20 -2.53 22.79 -22.59
N GLN A 21 -2.71 21.47 -22.52
CA GLN A 21 -3.60 20.72 -23.42
C GLN A 21 -5.05 21.17 -23.31
N HIS A 22 -5.48 21.70 -22.17
CA HIS A 22 -6.80 22.27 -21.95
C HIS A 22 -6.86 23.79 -22.16
N GLY A 23 -5.83 24.37 -22.78
CA GLY A 23 -5.82 25.80 -23.14
C GLY A 23 -5.49 26.75 -21.97
N ILE A 24 -5.01 26.22 -20.85
CA ILE A 24 -4.58 27.03 -19.70
C ILE A 24 -3.08 27.31 -19.84
N THR A 25 -2.72 28.59 -19.91
CA THR A 25 -1.32 28.99 -20.00
C THR A 25 -0.62 28.82 -18.65
N VAL A 26 0.49 28.13 -18.64
CA VAL A 26 1.38 28.01 -17.47
C VAL A 26 2.61 28.87 -17.78
N GLU A 27 2.75 29.98 -17.06
CA GLU A 27 3.78 30.99 -17.37
C GLU A 27 5.15 30.71 -16.76
N ALA A 28 5.21 29.85 -15.75
CA ALA A 28 6.45 29.56 -15.04
C ALA A 28 6.67 28.05 -14.89
N GLU A 29 7.92 27.65 -14.85
CA GLU A 29 8.31 26.28 -14.51
C GLU A 29 7.89 25.93 -13.06
N PRO A 30 7.40 24.70 -12.83
CA PRO A 30 7.04 24.27 -11.48
C PRO A 30 8.24 24.34 -10.53
N ALA A 31 8.04 24.96 -9.39
CA ALA A 31 9.07 25.05 -8.35
C ALA A 31 8.51 24.67 -6.98
N ALA A 32 9.39 24.14 -6.12
CA ALA A 32 9.00 23.77 -4.77
C ALA A 32 8.84 25.04 -3.90
N HIS A 33 7.63 25.29 -3.44
CA HIS A 33 7.29 26.37 -2.52
C HIS A 33 6.35 25.89 -1.43
N ALA A 34 6.36 26.55 -0.28
CA ALA A 34 5.30 26.38 0.70
C ALA A 34 3.97 26.91 0.12
N ALA A 35 2.89 26.17 0.37
CA ALA A 35 1.56 26.66 -0.02
C ALA A 35 1.28 28.02 0.66
N PRO A 36 0.76 29.03 -0.06
CA PRO A 36 0.40 30.29 0.54
C PRO A 36 -0.65 30.11 1.64
N GLN A 37 -0.48 30.79 2.77
CA GLN A 37 -1.50 30.80 3.81
C GLN A 37 -2.78 31.45 3.28
N GLY A 38 -3.93 30.79 3.52
CA GLY A 38 -5.22 31.30 3.10
C GLY A 38 -5.52 31.17 1.60
N ALA A 39 -4.74 30.36 0.87
CA ALA A 39 -5.06 30.06 -0.53
C ALA A 39 -6.45 29.42 -0.65
N ASN A 40 -7.26 29.92 -1.56
CA ASN A 40 -8.58 29.35 -1.84
C ASN A 40 -8.43 28.13 -2.77
N PRO A 41 -9.09 27.00 -2.49
CA PRO A 41 -9.17 25.89 -3.42
C PRO A 41 -9.88 26.31 -4.71
N ILE A 42 -9.27 26.05 -5.86
CA ILE A 42 -9.88 26.31 -7.18
C ILE A 42 -10.45 25.05 -7.82
N ALA A 43 -9.98 23.90 -7.41
CA ALA A 43 -10.49 22.58 -7.81
C ALA A 43 -10.12 21.53 -6.77
N SER A 44 -10.85 20.45 -6.74
CA SER A 44 -10.58 19.29 -5.92
C SER A 44 -10.92 18.01 -6.66
N VAL A 45 -10.18 16.96 -6.38
CA VAL A 45 -10.45 15.60 -6.84
C VAL A 45 -10.31 14.65 -5.65
N SER A 46 -11.25 13.71 -5.55
CA SER A 46 -11.15 12.65 -4.52
C SER A 46 -10.47 11.43 -5.12
N SER A 47 -9.58 10.81 -4.36
CA SER A 47 -9.03 9.50 -4.70
C SER A 47 -10.11 8.41 -4.61
N ALA A 48 -9.79 7.22 -5.08
CA ALA A 48 -10.51 6.02 -4.68
C ALA A 48 -10.53 5.87 -3.14
N THR A 49 -11.47 5.09 -2.62
CA THR A 49 -11.55 4.82 -1.19
C THR A 49 -10.32 4.07 -0.70
N LEU A 50 -10.01 4.20 0.59
CA LEU A 50 -8.85 3.51 1.18
C LEU A 50 -8.93 1.99 0.99
N SER A 51 -10.13 1.40 1.07
CA SER A 51 -10.34 -0.03 0.82
C SER A 51 -10.06 -0.43 -0.63
N GLU A 52 -10.42 0.40 -1.61
CA GLU A 52 -10.11 0.15 -3.02
C GLU A 52 -8.61 0.26 -3.30
N ILE A 53 -7.93 1.24 -2.71
CA ILE A 53 -6.48 1.39 -2.83
C ILE A 53 -5.76 0.20 -2.16
N LEU A 54 -6.23 -0.24 -1.00
CA LEU A 54 -5.73 -1.44 -0.31
C LEU A 54 -5.91 -2.70 -1.18
N ALA A 55 -7.08 -2.86 -1.78
CA ALA A 55 -7.35 -3.98 -2.68
C ALA A 55 -6.45 -3.94 -3.92
N PHE A 56 -6.22 -2.76 -4.50
CA PHE A 56 -5.27 -2.60 -5.59
C PHE A 56 -3.86 -3.04 -5.17
N MET A 57 -3.35 -2.52 -4.05
CA MET A 57 -2.05 -2.87 -3.50
C MET A 57 -1.89 -4.39 -3.33
N LEU A 58 -2.88 -5.05 -2.72
CA LEU A 58 -2.82 -6.49 -2.46
C LEU A 58 -2.88 -7.33 -3.74
N ARG A 59 -3.73 -6.96 -4.70
CA ARG A 59 -3.90 -7.67 -5.98
C ARG A 59 -2.70 -7.54 -6.91
N HIS A 60 -2.09 -6.37 -6.94
CA HIS A 60 -0.94 -6.09 -7.81
C HIS A 60 0.39 -6.31 -7.10
N SER A 61 0.36 -6.57 -5.78
CA SER A 61 1.57 -6.68 -4.94
C SER A 61 2.45 -5.43 -5.05
N ASP A 62 1.81 -4.26 -4.89
CA ASP A 62 2.47 -2.97 -5.03
C ASP A 62 3.28 -2.64 -3.77
N ASN A 63 4.60 -2.72 -3.89
CA ASN A 63 5.53 -2.48 -2.78
C ASN A 63 5.53 -1.01 -2.33
N THR A 64 5.38 -0.08 -3.27
CA THR A 64 5.35 1.36 -2.94
C THR A 64 4.14 1.68 -2.07
N LEU A 65 2.96 1.22 -2.45
CA LEU A 65 1.77 1.39 -1.65
C LEU A 65 1.86 0.69 -0.28
N ALA A 66 2.52 -0.48 -0.21
CA ALA A 66 2.73 -1.16 1.08
C ALA A 66 3.58 -0.31 2.04
N GLU A 67 4.67 0.31 1.54
CA GLU A 67 5.48 1.24 2.33
C GLU A 67 4.68 2.49 2.73
N GLU A 68 3.88 3.06 1.83
CA GLU A 68 3.05 4.23 2.14
C GLU A 68 1.98 3.90 3.19
N PHE A 69 1.31 2.75 3.12
CA PHE A 69 0.40 2.31 4.18
C PHE A 69 1.10 2.15 5.53
N GLY A 70 2.33 1.64 5.53
CA GLY A 70 3.18 1.58 6.72
C GLY A 70 3.44 2.97 7.31
N ARG A 71 3.83 3.93 6.47
CA ARG A 71 4.10 5.33 6.87
C ARG A 71 2.84 6.04 7.36
N LEU A 72 1.70 5.84 6.70
CA LEU A 72 0.41 6.38 7.16
C LEU A 72 0.01 5.79 8.52
N THR A 73 0.29 4.50 8.74
CA THR A 73 0.09 3.86 10.04
C THR A 73 1.00 4.47 11.11
N ALA A 74 2.27 4.76 10.79
CA ALA A 74 3.19 5.44 11.69
C ALA A 74 2.66 6.82 12.09
N LEU A 75 2.24 7.64 11.12
CA LEU A 75 1.66 8.96 11.38
C LEU A 75 0.40 8.88 12.26
N ALA A 76 -0.51 7.95 11.96
CA ALA A 76 -1.72 7.74 12.75
C ALA A 76 -1.42 7.27 14.19
N ARG A 77 -0.24 6.74 14.45
CA ARG A 77 0.23 6.29 15.76
C ARG A 77 1.21 7.25 16.42
N SER A 78 1.40 8.45 15.85
CA SER A 78 2.37 9.45 16.31
C SER A 78 3.83 8.94 16.36
N GLU A 79 4.14 8.03 15.45
CA GLU A 79 5.50 7.56 15.20
C GLU A 79 6.16 8.37 14.06
N ASN A 80 7.46 8.26 13.91
CA ASN A 80 8.19 8.93 12.84
C ASN A 80 7.74 8.44 11.45
N ASN A 81 7.62 9.36 10.51
CA ASN A 81 7.40 9.04 9.10
C ASN A 81 8.69 8.53 8.46
N SER A 82 9.08 7.33 8.84
CA SER A 82 10.28 6.63 8.36
C SER A 82 10.00 5.14 8.21
N PRO A 83 10.83 4.36 7.52
CA PRO A 83 10.69 2.90 7.45
C PRO A 83 10.67 2.25 8.84
N GLU A 84 11.52 2.71 9.75
CA GLU A 84 11.58 2.19 11.13
C GLU A 84 10.31 2.53 11.92
N GLY A 85 9.80 3.77 11.76
CA GLY A 85 8.53 4.18 12.36
C GLY A 85 7.37 3.37 11.83
N ALA A 86 7.35 3.09 10.53
CA ALA A 86 6.32 2.27 9.89
C ALA A 86 6.30 0.83 10.45
N THR A 87 7.43 0.15 10.45
CA THR A 87 7.53 -1.23 10.98
C THR A 87 7.24 -1.29 12.48
N LYS A 88 7.67 -0.30 13.26
CA LYS A 88 7.33 -0.17 14.68
C LYS A 88 5.82 -0.01 14.89
N ALA A 89 5.19 0.88 14.12
CA ALA A 89 3.76 1.11 14.21
C ALA A 89 2.95 -0.15 13.89
N VAL A 90 3.29 -0.87 12.82
CA VAL A 90 2.65 -2.15 12.46
C VAL A 90 2.80 -3.17 13.60
N ARG A 91 4.00 -3.36 14.13
CA ARG A 91 4.22 -4.28 15.27
C ARG A 91 3.39 -3.89 16.50
N THR A 92 3.29 -2.59 16.79
CA THR A 92 2.46 -2.08 17.90
C THR A 92 0.99 -2.40 17.68
N VAL A 93 0.49 -2.19 16.44
CA VAL A 93 -0.90 -2.51 16.09
C VAL A 93 -1.18 -4.00 16.25
N LEU A 94 -0.31 -4.87 15.75
CA LEU A 94 -0.44 -6.32 15.89
C LEU A 94 -0.48 -6.75 17.37
N GLY A 95 0.40 -6.18 18.19
CA GLY A 95 0.40 -6.44 19.64
C GLY A 95 -0.90 -5.99 20.33
N ASN A 96 -1.42 -4.81 19.98
CA ASN A 96 -2.69 -4.31 20.50
C ASN A 96 -3.87 -5.20 20.09
N LEU A 97 -3.82 -5.81 18.92
CA LEU A 97 -4.78 -6.79 18.43
C LEU A 97 -4.60 -8.18 19.08
N LYS A 98 -3.67 -8.33 20.03
CA LYS A 98 -3.33 -9.59 20.72
C LYS A 98 -2.84 -10.69 19.78
N ILE A 99 -2.26 -10.31 18.66
CA ILE A 99 -1.58 -11.25 17.78
C ILE A 99 -0.19 -11.53 18.36
N ASP A 100 0.17 -12.80 18.45
CA ASP A 100 1.50 -13.20 18.91
C ASP A 100 2.53 -12.79 17.85
N ILE A 101 3.41 -11.86 18.24
CA ILE A 101 4.49 -11.33 17.41
C ILE A 101 5.87 -11.87 17.78
N ASN A 102 5.95 -12.92 18.59
CA ASN A 102 7.24 -13.57 18.90
C ASN A 102 7.87 -14.10 17.61
N GLY A 103 9.14 -13.74 17.41
CA GLY A 103 9.86 -14.06 16.17
C GLY A 103 9.50 -13.20 14.96
N LEU A 104 8.67 -12.15 15.13
CA LEU A 104 8.42 -11.18 14.06
C LEU A 104 9.53 -10.14 14.02
N THR A 105 10.28 -10.11 12.92
CA THR A 105 11.11 -8.98 12.51
C THR A 105 10.60 -8.42 11.19
N MET A 106 10.63 -7.12 11.04
CA MET A 106 10.21 -6.42 9.82
C MET A 106 11.33 -5.49 9.40
N ALA A 107 11.90 -5.73 8.23
CA ALA A 107 12.87 -4.83 7.60
C ALA A 107 12.17 -3.67 6.90
N ASP A 108 10.97 -3.94 6.36
CA ASP A 108 10.10 -2.98 5.69
C ASP A 108 8.63 -3.40 5.82
N CYS A 109 7.72 -2.72 5.14
CA CYS A 109 6.30 -3.06 5.10
C CYS A 109 5.91 -3.84 3.83
N SER A 110 6.74 -3.84 2.80
CA SER A 110 6.51 -4.53 1.53
C SER A 110 6.95 -6.00 1.54
N GLY A 111 7.91 -6.34 2.40
CA GLY A 111 8.56 -7.66 2.43
C GLY A 111 9.64 -7.84 1.37
N LEU A 112 10.05 -6.76 0.68
CA LEU A 112 11.06 -6.80 -0.37
C LEU A 112 12.48 -6.81 0.20
N SER A 113 12.71 -6.07 1.28
CA SER A 113 14.03 -5.97 1.91
C SER A 113 14.38 -7.25 2.68
N PRO A 114 15.63 -7.72 2.58
CA PRO A 114 16.10 -8.86 3.34
C PRO A 114 15.98 -8.63 4.87
N GLY A 115 15.73 -9.69 5.63
CA GLY A 115 15.69 -9.64 7.10
C GLY A 115 14.30 -9.67 7.72
N SER A 116 13.23 -9.59 6.93
CA SER A 116 11.88 -9.81 7.44
C SER A 116 11.66 -11.29 7.74
N GLN A 117 11.16 -11.59 8.95
CA GLN A 117 10.86 -12.94 9.42
C GLN A 117 9.58 -12.94 10.25
N LEU A 118 8.78 -13.97 10.10
CA LEU A 118 7.61 -14.19 10.95
C LEU A 118 7.29 -15.68 11.04
N THR A 119 6.55 -16.05 12.08
CA THR A 119 6.08 -17.42 12.20
C THR A 119 4.82 -17.65 11.37
N VAL A 120 4.61 -18.88 10.91
CA VAL A 120 3.34 -19.27 10.26
C VAL A 120 2.14 -19.02 11.19
N ARG A 121 2.33 -19.16 12.50
CA ARG A 121 1.30 -18.86 13.51
C ARG A 121 0.89 -17.38 13.50
N THR A 122 1.86 -16.46 13.45
CA THR A 122 1.61 -15.02 13.34
C THR A 122 0.82 -14.72 12.08
N LEU A 123 1.27 -15.26 10.93
CA LEU A 123 0.59 -15.07 9.65
C LEU A 123 -0.85 -15.59 9.67
N ALA A 124 -1.06 -16.80 10.18
CA ALA A 124 -2.39 -17.39 10.31
C ALA A 124 -3.32 -16.55 11.21
N ALA A 125 -2.81 -16.03 12.32
CA ALA A 125 -3.57 -15.16 13.23
C ALA A 125 -4.00 -13.84 12.55
N VAL A 126 -3.12 -13.23 11.73
CA VAL A 126 -3.47 -12.04 10.94
C VAL A 126 -4.58 -12.38 9.95
N GLN A 127 -4.46 -13.49 9.21
CA GLN A 127 -5.49 -13.90 8.26
C GLN A 127 -6.83 -14.20 8.96
N GLN A 128 -6.81 -14.93 10.07
CA GLN A 128 -8.01 -15.20 10.85
C GLN A 128 -8.67 -13.90 11.31
N ARG A 129 -7.88 -12.95 11.80
CA ARG A 129 -8.38 -11.63 12.20
C ARG A 129 -9.08 -10.90 11.03
N ASN A 130 -8.47 -10.90 9.86
CA ASN A 130 -9.03 -10.26 8.66
C ASN A 130 -10.36 -10.88 8.21
N LEU A 131 -10.59 -12.16 8.50
CA LEU A 131 -11.83 -12.87 8.14
C LEU A 131 -12.94 -12.72 9.17
N THR A 132 -12.60 -12.51 10.45
CA THR A 132 -13.57 -12.59 11.56
C THR A 132 -14.01 -11.25 12.11
N VAL A 133 -13.33 -10.18 11.77
CA VAL A 133 -13.64 -8.83 12.27
C VAL A 133 -14.00 -7.92 11.10
N GLY A 134 -15.13 -7.22 11.21
CA GLY A 134 -15.65 -6.35 10.17
C GLY A 134 -14.63 -5.36 9.57
N ASP A 135 -13.74 -4.83 10.41
CA ASP A 135 -12.66 -3.92 10.00
C ASP A 135 -11.59 -4.61 9.13
N GLY A 136 -11.47 -5.93 9.20
CA GLY A 136 -10.53 -6.72 8.41
C GLY A 136 -11.05 -7.12 7.02
N ALA A 137 -12.33 -7.05 6.78
CA ALA A 137 -12.95 -7.50 5.53
C ALA A 137 -12.34 -6.85 4.28
N PRO A 138 -12.05 -5.52 4.22
CA PRO A 138 -11.41 -4.92 3.06
C PRO A 138 -10.05 -5.54 2.70
N ALA A 139 -9.25 -5.95 3.69
CA ALA A 139 -7.98 -6.62 3.44
C ALA A 139 -8.19 -8.03 2.88
N ALA A 140 -9.12 -8.81 3.45
CA ALA A 140 -9.44 -10.13 2.94
C ALA A 140 -10.02 -10.10 1.52
N GLU A 141 -10.93 -9.17 1.24
CA GLU A 141 -11.54 -8.97 -0.07
C GLU A 141 -10.55 -8.46 -1.12
N GLY A 142 -9.56 -7.69 -0.68
CA GLY A 142 -8.49 -7.16 -1.54
C GLY A 142 -7.48 -8.20 -2.00
N LEU A 143 -7.42 -9.40 -1.41
CA LEU A 143 -6.48 -10.43 -1.82
C LEU A 143 -6.72 -10.90 -3.26
N SER A 144 -5.66 -11.40 -3.91
CA SER A 144 -5.76 -12.08 -5.20
C SER A 144 -6.62 -13.34 -5.09
N VAL A 145 -7.40 -13.63 -6.13
CA VAL A 145 -8.22 -14.84 -6.19
C VAL A 145 -7.62 -15.81 -7.22
N ALA A 146 -7.36 -17.03 -6.77
CA ALA A 146 -6.79 -18.09 -7.60
C ALA A 146 -7.61 -18.27 -8.90
N GLY A 147 -6.92 -18.29 -10.02
CA GLY A 147 -7.51 -18.46 -11.35
C GLY A 147 -8.34 -17.29 -11.88
N LEU A 148 -8.56 -16.19 -11.11
CA LEU A 148 -9.46 -15.11 -11.53
C LEU A 148 -8.79 -13.73 -11.57
N VAL A 149 -8.19 -13.26 -10.47
CA VAL A 149 -7.76 -11.86 -10.36
C VAL A 149 -6.44 -11.68 -9.61
N GLY A 150 -5.74 -10.62 -9.95
CA GLY A 150 -4.49 -10.22 -9.30
C GLY A 150 -3.30 -11.12 -9.67
N SER A 151 -2.29 -11.15 -8.82
CA SER A 151 -1.06 -11.92 -9.04
C SER A 151 -1.26 -13.45 -9.02
N ALA A 152 -2.43 -13.93 -8.55
CA ALA A 152 -2.81 -15.35 -8.57
C ALA A 152 -3.67 -15.73 -9.78
N ARG A 153 -3.97 -14.81 -10.71
CA ARG A 153 -4.88 -15.06 -11.84
C ARG A 153 -4.48 -16.28 -12.71
N LYS A 154 -3.20 -16.54 -12.83
CA LYS A 154 -2.67 -17.66 -13.63
C LYS A 154 -2.22 -18.84 -12.77
N ARG A 155 -2.58 -18.86 -11.47
CA ARG A 155 -2.21 -19.94 -10.53
C ARG A 155 -3.47 -20.68 -10.10
N TYR A 156 -3.36 -21.97 -9.86
CA TYR A 156 -4.47 -22.83 -9.39
C TYR A 156 -5.70 -22.80 -10.31
N THR A 157 -5.46 -22.76 -11.62
CA THR A 157 -6.53 -22.63 -12.64
C THR A 157 -7.27 -23.93 -12.91
N SER A 158 -6.67 -25.08 -12.58
CA SER A 158 -7.23 -26.41 -12.78
C SER A 158 -7.68 -27.12 -11.51
N ASP A 159 -7.52 -26.47 -10.36
CA ASP A 159 -7.82 -27.04 -9.05
C ASP A 159 -9.24 -26.65 -8.60
N ASP A 160 -9.82 -27.43 -7.70
CA ASP A 160 -11.14 -27.14 -7.09
C ASP A 160 -11.20 -25.83 -6.31
N VAL A 161 -10.05 -25.18 -6.13
CA VAL A 161 -9.90 -23.91 -5.42
C VAL A 161 -9.95 -22.68 -6.34
N ALA A 162 -9.97 -22.88 -7.65
CA ALA A 162 -10.10 -21.77 -8.61
C ALA A 162 -11.37 -20.95 -8.32
N GLY A 163 -11.21 -19.64 -8.19
CA GLY A 163 -12.31 -18.75 -7.82
C GLY A 163 -12.65 -18.69 -6.32
N LEU A 164 -12.14 -19.61 -5.52
CA LEU A 164 -12.45 -19.71 -4.08
C LEU A 164 -11.27 -19.27 -3.20
N LEU A 165 -10.05 -19.67 -3.55
CA LEU A 165 -8.88 -19.41 -2.72
C LEU A 165 -8.42 -17.96 -2.87
N ARG A 166 -8.35 -17.23 -1.76
CA ARG A 166 -7.79 -15.89 -1.68
C ARG A 166 -6.36 -15.97 -1.13
N VAL A 167 -5.42 -15.36 -1.83
CA VAL A 167 -3.99 -15.48 -1.52
C VAL A 167 -3.26 -14.15 -1.69
N LYS A 168 -2.18 -13.98 -0.91
CA LYS A 168 -1.11 -13.03 -1.22
C LYS A 168 0.10 -13.82 -1.73
N THR A 169 0.53 -13.49 -2.94
CA THR A 169 1.73 -14.09 -3.54
C THR A 169 2.99 -13.35 -3.11
N GLY A 170 4.12 -14.03 -3.10
CA GLY A 170 5.45 -13.46 -2.95
C GLY A 170 6.42 -14.16 -3.89
N SER A 171 7.39 -13.41 -4.40
CA SER A 171 8.53 -13.93 -5.16
C SER A 171 9.71 -13.02 -4.90
N LEU A 172 10.86 -13.62 -4.62
CA LEU A 172 12.13 -12.93 -4.50
C LEU A 172 13.08 -13.59 -5.50
N ASP A 173 13.85 -12.78 -6.21
CA ASP A 173 14.94 -13.27 -7.02
C ASP A 173 16.07 -13.66 -6.06
N THR A 174 16.50 -14.93 -6.11
CA THR A 174 17.59 -15.49 -5.30
C THR A 174 18.85 -15.59 -6.14
#